data_328e9fac3957aac8fec45c6b1b340914
#
_entry.id   328e9fac3957aac8fec45c6b1b340914
#
_cell.length_a   1.000
_cell.length_b   1.000
_cell.length_c   1.000
_cell.angle_alpha   90.00
_cell.angle_beta   90.00
_cell.angle_gamma   90.00
#
_symmetry.space_group_name_H-M   'P 1'
#
loop_
_entity.id
_entity.type
_entity.pdbx_description
1 polymer ?
#
loop_
_entity_poly.entity_id
_entity_poly.type
_entity_poly.pdbx_seq_one_letter_code
_entity_poly.pdbx_strand_id
1 'polypeptide(L)'
;MPVKRQITEPNGVFFITFTCHQWKSLINLTKGYNLIYNWFDHLKTKGHFINGYVIMPNHVHALIAFRNSNQPINTIIGNGKRFIAYEIIKRLKELKEDKLLHQLHLSVEAKELERNKKHEVWEDSFDWKECRTNEYMLQKLNYMHDNPCKGKWNLAAAPVDY
;
A
#
# COMPACT_ATOMS: atom_id res chain seq x y z
N MET A 1 -8.24 -1.19 -20.04
CA MET A 1 -7.63 -1.63 -18.77
C MET A 1 -8.46 -2.75 -18.19
N PRO A 2 -7.87 -3.81 -17.67
CA PRO A 2 -8.65 -4.82 -16.98
C PRO A 2 -9.32 -4.16 -15.77
N VAL A 3 -10.64 -4.27 -15.67
CA VAL A 3 -11.38 -3.82 -14.49
C VAL A 3 -10.90 -4.66 -13.32
N LYS A 4 -10.16 -4.06 -12.40
CA LYS A 4 -9.73 -4.77 -11.20
C LYS A 4 -10.96 -5.12 -10.37
N ARG A 5 -11.10 -6.42 -10.10
CA ARG A 5 -12.22 -6.96 -9.34
C ARG A 5 -12.27 -6.34 -7.95
N GLN A 6 -13.45 -5.86 -7.56
CA GLN A 6 -13.64 -5.32 -6.21
C GLN A 6 -13.89 -6.43 -5.19
N ILE A 7 -13.50 -6.17 -3.95
CA ILE A 7 -13.85 -7.03 -2.81
C ILE A 7 -15.31 -6.75 -2.47
N THR A 8 -16.14 -7.78 -2.55
CA THR A 8 -17.59 -7.70 -2.27
C THR A 8 -17.93 -8.15 -0.86
N GLU A 9 -17.09 -8.97 -0.26
CA GLU A 9 -17.27 -9.49 1.09
C GLU A 9 -17.06 -8.37 2.14
N PRO A 10 -17.93 -8.27 3.18
CA PRO A 10 -17.76 -7.29 4.24
C PRO A 10 -16.70 -7.70 5.27
N ASN A 11 -16.34 -8.97 5.31
CA ASN A 11 -15.36 -9.56 6.23
C ASN A 11 -14.45 -10.53 5.48
N GLY A 12 -13.31 -10.83 6.06
CA GLY A 12 -12.40 -11.83 5.54
C GLY A 12 -10.93 -11.46 5.72
N VAL A 13 -10.06 -12.39 5.38
CA VAL A 13 -8.62 -12.18 5.39
C VAL A 13 -8.13 -11.99 3.96
N PHE A 14 -7.49 -10.88 3.70
CA PHE A 14 -7.02 -10.51 2.39
C PHE A 14 -5.52 -10.20 2.40
N PHE A 15 -4.81 -10.81 1.46
CA PHE A 15 -3.46 -10.39 1.12
C PHE A 15 -3.56 -9.25 0.11
N ILE A 16 -3.00 -8.10 0.47
CA ILE A 16 -3.15 -6.84 -0.26
C ILE A 16 -1.77 -6.35 -0.67
N THR A 17 -1.67 -5.87 -1.90
CA THR A 17 -0.46 -5.22 -2.42
C THR A 17 -0.84 -3.90 -3.06
N PHE A 18 -0.17 -2.82 -2.68
CA PHE A 18 -0.25 -1.55 -3.39
C PHE A 18 1.14 -0.97 -3.62
N THR A 19 1.34 -0.38 -4.78
CA THR A 19 2.64 -0.02 -5.33
C THR A 19 2.68 1.46 -5.67
N CYS A 20 3.81 2.11 -5.39
CA CYS A 20 4.04 3.49 -5.81
C CYS A 20 4.06 3.60 -7.33
N HIS A 21 3.55 4.72 -7.83
CA HIS A 21 3.45 4.98 -9.26
C HIS A 21 4.79 4.80 -9.99
N GLN A 22 4.75 4.05 -11.09
CA GLN A 22 5.94 3.69 -11.89
C GLN A 22 7.07 3.07 -11.04
N TRP A 23 6.73 2.34 -9.97
CA TRP A 23 7.69 1.70 -9.08
C TRP A 23 8.72 2.65 -8.44
N LYS A 24 8.40 3.94 -8.36
CA LYS A 24 9.27 4.92 -7.71
C LYS A 24 9.38 4.63 -6.21
N SER A 25 10.58 4.73 -5.64
CA SER A 25 10.85 4.45 -4.23
C SER A 25 10.39 5.58 -3.31
N LEU A 26 9.12 5.99 -3.42
CA LEU A 26 8.57 7.14 -2.70
C LEU A 26 8.51 6.92 -1.19
N ILE A 27 8.26 5.69 -0.75
CA ILE A 27 8.24 5.33 0.68
C ILE A 27 9.63 5.54 1.28
N ASN A 28 10.66 5.01 0.64
CA ASN A 28 12.04 5.17 1.12
C ASN A 28 12.51 6.62 1.07
N LEU A 29 12.29 7.30 -0.06
CA LEU A 29 12.74 8.68 -0.25
C LEU A 29 12.17 9.63 0.80
N THR A 30 10.90 9.47 1.14
CA THR A 30 10.21 10.30 2.14
C THR A 30 10.33 9.76 3.57
N LYS A 31 11.05 8.65 3.78
CA LYS A 31 11.06 7.92 5.05
C LYS A 31 9.65 7.60 5.55
N GLY A 32 8.78 7.23 4.60
CA GLY A 32 7.33 7.09 4.79
C GLY A 32 6.86 5.81 5.48
N TYR A 33 7.77 5.00 6.01
CA TYR A 33 7.43 3.73 6.68
C TYR A 33 6.45 3.93 7.85
N ASN A 34 6.66 4.98 8.64
CA ASN A 34 5.77 5.31 9.75
C ASN A 34 4.35 5.68 9.31
N LEU A 35 4.15 6.16 8.09
CA LEU A 35 2.81 6.44 7.54
C LEU A 35 2.00 5.18 7.37
N ILE A 36 2.66 4.10 6.96
CA ILE A 36 2.04 2.78 6.82
C ILE A 36 1.70 2.21 8.20
N TYR A 37 2.61 2.31 9.18
CA TYR A 37 2.34 1.89 10.56
C TYR A 37 1.16 2.65 11.17
N ASN A 38 1.09 3.96 10.97
CA ASN A 38 -0.03 4.77 11.46
C ASN A 38 -1.37 4.32 10.85
N TRP A 39 -1.36 3.96 9.56
CA TRP A 39 -2.55 3.40 8.92
C TRP A 39 -2.92 2.03 9.52
N PHE A 40 -1.96 1.15 9.74
CA PHE A 40 -2.22 -0.13 10.39
C PHE A 40 -2.79 0.05 11.80
N ASP A 41 -2.25 0.98 12.59
CA ASP A 41 -2.77 1.29 13.91
C ASP A 41 -4.21 1.84 13.84
N HIS A 42 -4.49 2.70 12.87
CA HIS A 42 -5.85 3.16 12.62
C HIS A 42 -6.80 2.00 12.29
N LEU A 43 -6.40 1.04 11.46
CA LEU A 43 -7.20 -0.15 11.16
C LEU A 43 -7.48 -0.97 12.42
N LYS A 44 -6.49 -1.14 13.29
CA LYS A 44 -6.67 -1.84 14.58
C LYS A 44 -7.70 -1.14 15.46
N THR A 45 -7.69 0.19 15.53
CA THR A 45 -8.73 0.95 16.30
C THR A 45 -10.13 0.76 15.76
N LYS A 46 -10.27 0.37 14.49
CA LYS A 46 -11.55 0.03 13.84
C LYS A 46 -11.94 -1.44 13.97
N GLY A 47 -11.16 -2.22 14.70
CA GLY A 47 -11.45 -3.64 14.94
C GLY A 47 -10.92 -4.60 13.88
N HIS A 48 -10.06 -4.13 12.98
CA HIS A 48 -9.37 -4.98 12.01
C HIS A 48 -8.05 -5.51 12.58
N PHE A 49 -7.53 -6.59 12.01
CA PHE A 49 -6.29 -7.22 12.48
C PHE A 49 -5.25 -7.23 11.36
N ILE A 50 -4.03 -6.84 11.71
CA ILE A 50 -2.88 -6.94 10.82
C ILE A 50 -2.14 -8.23 11.17
N ASN A 51 -2.30 -9.25 10.33
CA ASN A 51 -1.72 -10.59 10.57
C ASN A 51 -0.26 -10.69 10.09
N GLY A 52 0.14 -9.80 9.19
CA GLY A 52 1.51 -9.72 8.71
C GLY A 52 1.65 -8.63 7.66
N TYR A 53 2.86 -8.16 7.46
CA TYR A 53 3.16 -7.14 6.46
C TYR A 53 4.65 -7.13 6.11
N VAL A 54 4.96 -6.53 4.98
CA VAL A 54 6.29 -6.03 4.64
C VAL A 54 6.15 -4.71 3.90
N ILE A 55 6.95 -3.72 4.30
CA ILE A 55 6.97 -2.38 3.70
C ILE A 55 8.27 -2.23 2.93
N MET A 56 8.18 -2.30 1.62
CA MET A 56 9.31 -2.16 0.72
C MET A 56 9.51 -0.68 0.32
N PRO A 57 10.65 -0.30 -0.24
CA PRO A 57 10.92 1.09 -0.63
C PRO A 57 9.83 1.74 -1.51
N ASN A 58 9.11 0.95 -2.29
CA ASN A 58 8.13 1.40 -3.28
C ASN A 58 6.82 0.63 -3.30
N HIS A 59 6.59 -0.29 -2.39
CA HIS A 59 5.32 -1.02 -2.28
C HIS A 59 5.11 -1.62 -0.90
N VAL A 60 3.88 -2.00 -0.64
CA VAL A 60 3.47 -2.63 0.61
C VAL A 60 2.75 -3.92 0.32
N HIS A 61 3.10 -4.98 1.03
CA HIS A 61 2.29 -6.19 1.16
C HIS A 61 1.75 -6.27 2.58
N ALA A 62 0.47 -6.56 2.73
CA ALA A 62 -0.14 -6.75 4.04
C ALA A 62 -1.19 -7.87 4.01
N LEU A 63 -1.20 -8.68 5.06
CA LEU A 63 -2.23 -9.67 5.32
C LEU A 63 -3.14 -9.11 6.41
N ILE A 64 -4.35 -8.73 6.02
CA ILE A 64 -5.28 -8.00 6.88
C ILE A 64 -6.58 -8.79 7.02
N ALA A 65 -7.01 -9.01 8.27
CA ALA A 65 -8.33 -9.54 8.59
C ALA A 65 -9.29 -8.37 8.83
N PHE A 66 -10.21 -8.16 7.90
CA PHE A 66 -11.28 -7.18 8.03
C PHE A 66 -12.47 -7.79 8.77
N ARG A 67 -12.97 -7.11 9.78
CA ARG A 67 -14.12 -7.54 10.58
C ARG A 67 -15.09 -6.41 10.81
N ASN A 68 -16.37 -6.73 10.73
CA ASN A 68 -17.48 -5.83 11.06
C ASN A 68 -17.33 -4.44 10.43
N SER A 69 -16.93 -4.42 9.17
CA SER A 69 -16.72 -3.16 8.46
C SER A 69 -18.05 -2.55 8.06
N ASN A 70 -18.31 -1.32 8.51
CA ASN A 70 -19.45 -0.51 8.05
C ASN A 70 -19.21 0.12 6.67
N GLN A 71 -18.02 -0.04 6.12
CA GLN A 71 -17.62 0.47 4.81
C GLN A 71 -17.09 -0.68 3.95
N PRO A 72 -17.24 -0.59 2.62
CA PRO A 72 -16.58 -1.53 1.71
C PRO A 72 -15.06 -1.56 1.94
N ILE A 73 -14.48 -2.75 1.92
CA ILE A 73 -13.03 -2.94 2.13
C ILE A 73 -12.22 -2.11 1.12
N ASN A 74 -12.66 -2.03 -0.13
CA ASN A 74 -12.03 -1.17 -1.14
C ASN A 74 -11.98 0.31 -0.72
N THR A 75 -13.02 0.81 -0.07
CA THR A 75 -13.07 2.18 0.45
C THR A 75 -12.09 2.37 1.60
N ILE A 76 -11.98 1.41 2.50
CA ILE A 76 -11.03 1.45 3.62
C ILE A 76 -9.60 1.52 3.12
N ILE A 77 -9.24 0.66 2.17
CA ILE A 77 -7.90 0.63 1.57
C ILE A 77 -7.63 1.90 0.75
N GLY A 78 -8.60 2.33 -0.06
CA GLY A 78 -8.50 3.54 -0.87
C GLY A 78 -8.29 4.79 -0.02
N ASN A 79 -9.00 4.91 1.10
CA ASN A 79 -8.79 6.00 2.06
C ASN A 79 -7.39 5.97 2.68
N GLY A 80 -6.90 4.81 3.08
CA GLY A 80 -5.54 4.64 3.59
C GLY A 80 -4.49 5.11 2.58
N LYS A 81 -4.58 4.62 1.35
CA LYS A 81 -3.70 5.04 0.24
C LYS A 81 -3.74 6.56 0.03
N ARG A 82 -4.93 7.16 0.06
CA ARG A 82 -5.10 8.60 -0.14
C ARG A 82 -4.43 9.43 0.95
N PHE A 83 -4.63 9.09 2.21
CA PHE A 83 -4.00 9.81 3.33
C PHE A 83 -2.48 9.66 3.33
N ILE A 84 -1.98 8.46 3.07
CA ILE A 84 -0.54 8.22 2.92
C ILE A 84 0.03 9.05 1.76
N ALA A 85 -0.69 9.12 0.62
CA ALA A 85 -0.27 9.94 -0.52
C ALA A 85 -0.16 11.42 -0.17
N TYR A 86 -1.09 12.00 0.58
CA TYR A 86 -1.03 13.39 1.02
C TYR A 86 0.23 13.67 1.85
N GLU A 87 0.56 12.79 2.78
CA GLU A 87 1.76 12.93 3.61
C GLU A 87 3.05 12.74 2.80
N ILE A 88 3.09 11.79 1.86
CA ILE A 88 4.22 11.62 0.93
C ILE A 88 4.44 12.91 0.14
N ILE A 89 3.41 13.49 -0.45
CA ILE A 89 3.52 14.74 -1.22
C ILE A 89 3.99 15.90 -0.34
N LYS A 90 3.48 16.00 0.89
CA LYS A 90 3.94 17.01 1.85
C LYS A 90 5.44 16.88 2.12
N ARG A 91 5.92 15.67 2.40
CA ARG A 91 7.36 15.40 2.63
C ARG A 91 8.22 15.67 1.40
N LEU A 92 7.75 15.33 0.19
CA LEU A 92 8.45 15.67 -1.06
C LEU A 92 8.61 17.18 -1.24
N LYS A 93 7.62 17.99 -0.85
CA LYS A 93 7.71 19.45 -0.85
C LYS A 93 8.73 19.95 0.17
N GLU A 94 8.73 19.41 1.37
CA GLU A 94 9.70 19.73 2.41
C GLU A 94 11.14 19.39 1.99
N LEU A 95 11.32 18.29 1.26
CA LEU A 95 12.59 17.86 0.67
C LEU A 95 12.97 18.65 -0.59
N LYS A 96 12.10 19.52 -1.09
CA LYS A 96 12.29 20.30 -2.33
C LYS A 96 12.49 19.43 -3.58
N GLU A 97 11.81 18.30 -3.63
CA GLU A 97 11.82 17.37 -4.77
C GLU A 97 10.91 17.84 -5.92
N ASP A 98 11.10 19.09 -6.37
CA ASP A 98 10.23 19.76 -7.33
C ASP A 98 10.12 19.04 -8.67
N LYS A 99 11.22 18.48 -9.17
CA LYS A 99 11.25 17.71 -10.41
C LYS A 99 10.38 16.45 -10.31
N LEU A 100 10.47 15.74 -9.18
CA LEU A 100 9.68 14.54 -8.92
C LEU A 100 8.19 14.90 -8.74
N LEU A 101 7.89 15.95 -7.99
CA LEU A 101 6.52 16.46 -7.83
C LEU A 101 5.89 16.82 -9.18
N HIS A 102 6.65 17.46 -10.07
CA HIS A 102 6.18 17.78 -11.41
C HIS A 102 5.91 16.50 -12.23
N GLN A 103 6.77 15.50 -12.17
CA GLN A 103 6.56 14.21 -12.83
C GLN A 103 5.29 13.52 -12.34
N LEU A 104 5.08 13.49 -11.01
CA LEU A 104 3.87 12.89 -10.41
C LEU A 104 2.59 13.68 -10.80
N HIS A 105 2.69 14.99 -10.99
CA HIS A 105 1.58 15.81 -11.46
C HIS A 105 1.25 15.51 -12.93
N LEU A 106 2.24 15.43 -13.81
CA LEU A 106 2.04 15.11 -15.23
C LEU A 106 1.45 13.72 -15.47
N SER A 107 1.60 12.83 -14.50
CA SER A 107 1.08 11.46 -14.57
C SER A 107 -0.42 11.36 -14.21
N VAL A 108 -1.04 12.44 -13.71
CA VAL A 108 -2.46 12.44 -13.36
C VAL A 108 -3.32 12.50 -14.62
N GLU A 109 -4.24 11.56 -14.77
CA GLU A 109 -5.19 11.55 -15.89
C GLU A 109 -6.12 12.77 -15.84
N ALA A 110 -6.52 13.30 -17.01
CA ALA A 110 -7.38 14.48 -17.14
C ALA A 110 -8.67 14.35 -16.30
N LYS A 111 -9.31 13.19 -16.30
CA LYS A 111 -10.50 12.88 -15.50
C LYS A 111 -10.28 13.01 -13.99
N GLU A 112 -9.09 12.66 -13.52
CA GLU A 112 -8.73 12.76 -12.11
C GLU A 112 -8.33 14.19 -11.72
N LEU A 113 -7.74 14.94 -12.65
CA LEU A 113 -7.51 16.40 -12.47
C LEU A 113 -8.80 17.16 -12.23
N GLU A 114 -9.89 16.83 -12.95
CA GLU A 114 -11.22 17.39 -12.74
C GLU A 114 -11.75 17.11 -11.33
N ARG A 115 -11.32 16.04 -10.70
CA ARG A 115 -11.63 15.66 -9.31
C ARG A 115 -10.65 16.22 -8.28
N ASN A 116 -9.83 17.21 -8.66
CA ASN A 116 -8.80 17.82 -7.82
C ASN A 116 -7.65 16.92 -7.40
N LYS A 117 -7.42 15.78 -8.04
CA LYS A 117 -6.20 15.00 -7.83
C LYS A 117 -5.02 15.73 -8.45
N LYS A 118 -4.02 16.04 -7.68
CA LYS A 118 -2.88 16.85 -8.11
C LYS A 118 -1.62 16.05 -8.42
N HIS A 119 -1.48 14.86 -7.86
CA HIS A 119 -0.29 14.02 -8.01
C HIS A 119 -0.67 12.55 -8.02
N GLU A 120 0.01 11.77 -8.86
CA GLU A 120 -0.13 10.31 -8.90
C GLU A 120 0.94 9.66 -8.04
N VAL A 121 0.58 9.24 -6.82
CA VAL A 121 1.52 8.61 -5.87
C VAL A 121 1.52 7.09 -5.99
N TRP A 122 0.35 6.50 -6.26
CA TRP A 122 0.15 5.07 -6.33
C TRP A 122 -0.23 4.62 -7.72
N GLU A 123 0.12 3.37 -8.07
CA GLU A 123 -0.53 2.71 -9.20
C GLU A 123 -2.04 2.62 -8.97
N ASP A 124 -2.79 2.62 -10.07
CA ASP A 124 -4.24 2.54 -10.02
C ASP A 124 -4.69 1.28 -9.29
N SER A 125 -5.64 1.47 -8.34
CA SER A 125 -6.17 0.36 -7.57
C SER A 125 -5.12 -0.30 -6.66
N PHE A 126 -5.35 -1.53 -6.26
CA PHE A 126 -4.46 -2.40 -5.50
C PHE A 126 -4.73 -3.85 -5.88
N ASP A 127 -3.76 -4.72 -5.71
CA ASP A 127 -3.93 -6.15 -5.92
C ASP A 127 -4.36 -6.82 -4.62
N TRP A 128 -5.19 -7.85 -4.73
CA TRP A 128 -5.66 -8.58 -3.56
C TRP A 128 -5.93 -10.06 -3.86
N LYS A 129 -5.77 -10.88 -2.82
CA LYS A 129 -6.12 -12.29 -2.79
C LYS A 129 -6.84 -12.59 -1.48
N GLU A 130 -8.00 -13.20 -1.56
CA GLU A 130 -8.68 -13.69 -0.37
C GLU A 130 -7.98 -14.95 0.16
N CYS A 131 -7.70 -14.97 1.46
CA CYS A 131 -7.01 -16.08 2.13
C CYS A 131 -8.01 -16.82 3.02
N ARG A 132 -8.53 -17.94 2.54
CA ARG A 132 -9.56 -18.72 3.23
C ARG A 132 -9.02 -19.88 4.05
N THR A 133 -7.77 -20.30 3.82
CA THR A 133 -7.13 -21.41 4.52
C THR A 133 -5.87 -20.97 5.25
N ASN A 134 -5.54 -21.66 6.33
CA ASN A 134 -4.30 -21.41 7.09
C ASN A 134 -3.06 -21.62 6.24
N GLU A 135 -3.05 -22.64 5.38
CA GLU A 135 -1.95 -22.95 4.47
C GLU A 135 -1.70 -21.79 3.51
N TYR A 136 -2.77 -21.19 2.95
CA TYR A 136 -2.64 -20.06 2.03
C TYR A 136 -2.17 -18.80 2.75
N MET A 137 -2.65 -18.55 3.97
CA MET A 137 -2.18 -17.45 4.82
C MET A 137 -0.68 -17.61 5.11
N LEU A 138 -0.24 -18.80 5.50
CA LEU A 138 1.17 -19.10 5.78
C LEU A 138 2.04 -18.92 4.53
N GLN A 139 1.56 -19.36 3.37
CA GLN A 139 2.23 -19.13 2.10
C GLN A 139 2.46 -17.63 1.84
N LYS A 140 1.45 -16.78 2.10
CA LYS A 140 1.56 -15.33 1.93
C LYS A 140 2.48 -14.68 2.96
N LEU A 141 2.46 -15.14 4.20
CA LEU A 141 3.39 -14.68 5.23
C LEU A 141 4.85 -14.99 4.85
N ASN A 142 5.13 -16.21 4.42
CA ASN A 142 6.46 -16.60 3.96
C ASN A 142 6.89 -15.76 2.74
N TYR A 143 6.01 -15.56 1.78
CA TYR A 143 6.27 -14.69 0.64
C TYR A 143 6.65 -13.26 1.05
N MET A 144 5.93 -12.68 2.01
CA MET A 144 6.24 -11.33 2.53
C MET A 144 7.59 -11.29 3.24
N HIS A 145 7.87 -12.26 4.11
CA HIS A 145 9.12 -12.32 4.87
C HIS A 145 10.33 -12.48 3.95
N ASP A 146 10.22 -13.26 2.89
CA ASP A 146 11.29 -13.48 1.93
C ASP A 146 11.52 -12.31 0.97
N ASN A 147 10.53 -11.44 0.79
CA ASN A 147 10.55 -10.38 -0.24
C ASN A 147 11.78 -9.45 -0.13
N PRO A 148 12.17 -8.95 1.06
CA PRO A 148 13.34 -8.08 1.18
C PRO A 148 14.67 -8.77 0.84
N CYS A 149 14.71 -10.09 0.94
CA CYS A 149 15.93 -10.90 0.75
C CYS A 149 16.11 -11.41 -0.68
N LYS A 150 15.11 -11.21 -1.56
CA LYS A 150 15.07 -11.82 -2.89
C LYS A 150 15.27 -10.80 -4.02
N GLY A 151 15.75 -11.34 -5.15
CA GLY A 151 15.86 -10.64 -6.41
C GLY A 151 16.73 -9.39 -6.33
N LYS A 152 16.27 -8.33 -6.97
CA LYS A 152 16.97 -7.04 -7.03
C LYS A 152 16.97 -6.29 -5.69
N TRP A 153 16.12 -6.68 -4.76
CA TRP A 153 15.99 -5.96 -3.48
C TRP A 153 17.18 -6.20 -2.58
N ASN A 154 17.46 -7.45 -2.24
CA ASN A 154 18.58 -7.85 -1.39
C ASN A 154 18.87 -6.85 -0.25
N LEU A 155 17.80 -6.39 0.41
CA LEU A 155 17.85 -5.37 1.47
C LEU A 155 18.33 -5.94 2.78
N ALA A 156 18.20 -7.26 2.96
CA ALA A 156 18.66 -7.99 4.12
C ALA A 156 19.11 -9.40 3.72
N ALA A 157 20.03 -9.97 4.48
CA ALA A 157 20.52 -11.33 4.25
C ALA A 157 19.48 -12.39 4.67
N ALA A 158 18.72 -12.10 5.73
CA ALA A 158 17.65 -12.95 6.23
C ALA A 158 16.41 -12.11 6.58
N PRO A 159 15.18 -12.69 6.58
CA PRO A 159 13.96 -11.97 6.89
C PRO A 159 13.95 -11.25 8.24
N VAL A 160 14.66 -11.79 9.21
CA VAL A 160 14.75 -11.21 10.57
C VAL A 160 15.57 -9.91 10.62
N ASP A 161 16.33 -9.62 9.57
CA ASP A 161 17.22 -8.45 9.50
C ASP A 161 16.55 -7.24 8.84
N TYR A 162 15.31 -7.40 8.35
CA TYR A 162 14.54 -6.34 7.71
C TYR A 162 13.41 -5.86 8.61
#